data_0440f1602602c267ba0ddd613ceb0c39
#
_entry.id   0440f1602602c267ba0ddd613ceb0c39
#
_cell.length_a   1.000
_cell.length_b   1.000
_cell.length_c   1.000
_cell.angle_alpha   90.00
_cell.angle_beta   90.00
_cell.angle_gamma   90.00
#
_symmetry.space_group_name_H-M   'P 1'
#
loop_
_entity.id
_entity.type
_entity.pdbx_description
1 polymer ?
#
loop_
_entity_poly.entity_id
_entity_poly.type
_entity_poly.pdbx_seq_one_letter_code
_entity_poly.pdbx_strand_id
1 'polypeptide(L)'
;MDIIFSLSKLYRRYQIQEEDGLAGSKHMVMRILSLRTGEELNNWLYNYCDFTSRSIQKQQTDQNTILANQARDYVDNHFSQPDLSVETMCQLFNVSASHFSKVFRREIGTSFLNYLTQRRLDEAARLLTETEEKSRVIGEMVGYPEPNYFSYVFKKNRGVSPAKYRKQEQANA
;
A
#
# COMPACT_ATOMS: atom_id res chain seq x y z
N MET A 1 28.85 23.81 13.88
CA MET A 1 28.91 23.48 12.42
C MET A 1 28.18 22.20 12.07
N ASP A 2 28.03 21.24 12.98
CA ASP A 2 27.47 19.93 12.72
C ASP A 2 25.95 19.89 12.39
N ILE A 3 25.19 20.80 12.99
CA ILE A 3 23.71 20.85 12.77
C ILE A 3 23.36 21.23 11.33
N ILE A 4 24.04 22.28 10.79
CA ILE A 4 23.78 22.75 9.41
C ILE A 4 24.14 21.67 8.39
N PHE A 5 25.27 20.97 8.63
CA PHE A 5 25.71 19.89 7.77
C PHE A 5 24.75 18.69 7.82
N SER A 6 24.24 18.37 9.00
CA SER A 6 23.25 17.31 9.20
C SER A 6 21.89 17.66 8.52
N LEU A 7 21.43 18.90 8.65
CA LEU A 7 20.21 19.38 7.98
C LEU A 7 20.36 19.38 6.46
N SER A 8 21.53 19.81 5.93
CA SER A 8 21.77 19.77 4.49
C SER A 8 21.87 18.34 3.92
N LYS A 9 22.34 17.36 4.71
CA LYS A 9 22.31 15.94 4.34
C LYS A 9 20.86 15.41 4.27
N LEU A 10 20.03 15.73 5.24
CA LEU A 10 18.60 15.36 5.23
C LEU A 10 17.91 15.94 4.01
N TYR A 11 18.13 17.22 3.72
CA TYR A 11 17.59 17.90 2.55
C TYR A 11 17.93 17.19 1.24
N ARG A 12 19.20 16.84 1.03
CA ARG A 12 19.65 16.10 -0.16
C ARG A 12 19.07 14.68 -0.22
N ARG A 13 19.02 14.00 0.93
CA ARG A 13 18.52 12.61 1.00
C ARG A 13 17.04 12.50 0.62
N TYR A 14 16.24 13.47 1.02
CA TYR A 14 14.80 13.49 0.78
C TYR A 14 14.39 14.34 -0.41
N GLN A 15 15.34 14.90 -1.17
CA GLN A 15 15.08 15.72 -2.37
C GLN A 15 13.95 16.74 -2.15
N ILE A 16 13.94 17.42 -1.01
CA ILE A 16 12.90 18.38 -0.63
C ILE A 16 12.92 19.52 -1.65
N GLN A 17 11.81 19.73 -2.37
CA GLN A 17 11.73 20.77 -3.39
C GLN A 17 11.63 22.17 -2.77
N GLU A 18 12.30 23.13 -3.39
CA GLU A 18 12.34 24.54 -2.98
C GLU A 18 11.05 25.24 -3.46
N GLU A 19 9.98 25.20 -2.67
CA GLU A 19 8.81 26.03 -3.00
C GLU A 19 8.88 27.45 -2.43
N ASP A 20 9.76 27.76 -1.45
CA ASP A 20 9.78 29.05 -0.76
C ASP A 20 11.18 29.64 -0.45
N GLY A 21 12.17 29.48 -1.28
CA GLY A 21 13.43 30.24 -1.13
C GLY A 21 14.24 29.97 0.15
N LEU A 22 13.85 28.98 0.98
CA LEU A 22 14.46 28.67 2.28
C LEU A 22 15.52 27.56 2.22
N ALA A 23 15.67 26.87 1.09
CA ALA A 23 16.20 25.53 1.13
C ALA A 23 17.44 25.20 0.28
N GLY A 24 18.08 26.10 -0.39
CA GLY A 24 19.39 25.85 -1.01
C GLY A 24 20.52 25.93 0.01
N SER A 25 21.50 24.98 -0.02
CA SER A 25 22.63 25.01 0.92
C SER A 25 23.41 26.34 0.92
N LYS A 26 23.46 27.03 -0.21
CA LYS A 26 23.98 28.39 -0.29
C LYS A 26 23.10 29.43 0.40
N HIS A 27 21.79 29.37 0.21
CA HIS A 27 20.81 30.25 0.84
C HIS A 27 20.74 30.02 2.35
N MET A 28 20.85 28.80 2.81
CA MET A 28 20.90 28.45 4.23
C MET A 28 22.09 29.12 4.94
N VAL A 29 23.30 29.00 4.39
CA VAL A 29 24.48 29.62 4.95
C VAL A 29 24.36 31.15 4.95
N MET A 30 23.96 31.75 3.83
CA MET A 30 23.73 33.20 3.73
C MET A 30 22.68 33.71 4.70
N ARG A 31 21.59 32.96 4.87
CA ARG A 31 20.55 33.32 5.83
C ARG A 31 21.07 33.29 7.27
N ILE A 32 21.78 32.25 7.67
CA ILE A 32 22.34 32.14 9.00
C ILE A 32 23.34 33.29 9.28
N LEU A 33 24.19 33.61 8.30
CA LEU A 33 25.13 34.72 8.40
C LEU A 33 24.41 36.09 8.48
N SER A 34 23.18 36.23 8.04
CA SER A 34 22.39 37.46 8.14
C SER A 34 21.67 37.64 9.48
N LEU A 35 21.59 36.59 10.31
CA LEU A 35 20.96 36.63 11.63
C LEU A 35 21.85 37.36 12.63
N ARG A 36 21.27 38.26 13.41
CA ARG A 36 22.03 39.14 14.33
C ARG A 36 21.84 38.75 15.80
N THR A 37 20.80 37.99 16.14
CA THR A 37 20.50 37.60 17.51
C THR A 37 20.34 36.09 17.65
N GLY A 38 20.55 35.57 18.86
CA GLY A 38 20.33 34.16 19.18
C GLY A 38 18.84 33.77 19.06
N GLU A 39 17.95 34.73 19.29
CA GLU A 39 16.48 34.51 19.13
C GLU A 39 16.08 34.32 17.65
N GLU A 40 16.64 35.17 16.76
CA GLU A 40 16.41 34.99 15.30
C GLU A 40 16.94 33.66 14.81
N LEU A 41 18.11 33.22 15.29
CA LEU A 41 18.66 31.92 14.96
C LEU A 41 17.76 30.78 15.44
N ASN A 42 17.28 30.85 16.67
CA ASN A 42 16.43 29.82 17.26
C ASN A 42 15.08 29.72 16.51
N ASN A 43 14.45 30.83 16.20
CA ASN A 43 13.22 30.88 15.44
C ASN A 43 13.41 30.34 14.01
N TRP A 44 14.51 30.68 13.36
CA TRP A 44 14.83 30.17 12.03
C TRP A 44 15.06 28.66 12.06
N LEU A 45 15.82 28.13 13.01
CA LEU A 45 16.07 26.70 13.17
C LEU A 45 14.75 25.93 13.40
N TYR A 46 13.89 26.45 14.28
CA TYR A 46 12.59 25.84 14.56
C TYR A 46 11.73 25.74 13.29
N ASN A 47 11.58 26.84 12.56
CA ASN A 47 10.79 26.89 11.33
C ASN A 47 11.37 25.97 10.25
N TYR A 48 12.70 25.90 10.13
CA TYR A 48 13.37 25.03 9.18
C TYR A 48 13.17 23.54 9.53
N CYS A 49 13.28 23.16 10.80
CA CYS A 49 13.04 21.79 11.25
C CYS A 49 11.58 21.38 11.05
N ASP A 50 10.63 22.27 11.37
CA ASP A 50 9.19 22.03 11.17
C ASP A 50 8.86 21.84 9.69
N PHE A 51 9.33 22.72 8.82
CA PHE A 51 9.15 22.60 7.36
C PHE A 51 9.74 21.28 6.83
N THR A 52 10.99 20.97 7.19
CA THR A 52 11.65 19.74 6.75
C THR A 52 10.92 18.50 7.21
N SER A 53 10.44 18.49 8.46
CA SER A 53 9.66 17.38 9.02
C SER A 53 8.34 17.16 8.27
N ARG A 54 7.61 18.23 7.99
CA ARG A 54 6.36 18.18 7.22
C ARG A 54 6.58 17.69 5.79
N SER A 55 7.63 18.18 5.14
CA SER A 55 7.98 17.76 3.77
C SER A 55 8.32 16.27 3.69
N ILE A 56 9.12 15.75 4.64
CA ILE A 56 9.44 14.33 4.74
C ILE A 56 8.17 13.50 5.00
N GLN A 57 7.32 13.95 5.90
CA GLN A 57 6.06 13.27 6.23
C GLN A 57 5.12 13.18 5.02
N LYS A 58 4.97 14.29 4.29
CA LYS A 58 4.17 14.33 3.05
C LYS A 58 4.70 13.34 2.03
N GLN A 59 6.00 13.38 1.75
CA GLN A 59 6.63 12.48 0.79
C GLN A 59 6.48 11.00 1.17
N GLN A 60 6.64 10.65 2.46
CA GLN A 60 6.42 9.29 2.93
C GLN A 60 4.96 8.85 2.78
N THR A 61 4.01 9.76 3.03
CA THR A 61 2.59 9.48 2.84
C THR A 61 2.29 9.21 1.36
N ASP A 62 2.78 10.04 0.46
CA ASP A 62 2.58 9.88 -0.98
C ASP A 62 3.18 8.54 -1.48
N GLN A 63 4.40 8.19 -1.05
CA GLN A 63 5.03 6.91 -1.39
C GLN A 63 4.24 5.71 -0.87
N ASN A 64 3.70 5.79 0.35
CA ASN A 64 2.88 4.72 0.93
C ASN A 64 1.57 4.54 0.16
N THR A 65 0.92 5.63 -0.23
CA THR A 65 -0.31 5.58 -1.05
C THR A 65 -0.02 4.96 -2.42
N ILE A 66 1.09 5.34 -3.06
CA ILE A 66 1.54 4.74 -4.32
C ILE A 66 1.77 3.23 -4.16
N LEU A 67 2.51 2.82 -3.14
CA LEU A 67 2.78 1.40 -2.85
C LEU A 67 1.49 0.60 -2.69
N ALA A 68 0.54 1.11 -1.89
CA ALA A 68 -0.73 0.41 -1.63
C ALA A 68 -1.58 0.29 -2.90
N ASN A 69 -1.66 1.34 -3.72
CA ASN A 69 -2.39 1.31 -4.97
C ASN A 69 -1.76 0.34 -5.99
N GLN A 70 -0.43 0.37 -6.14
CA GLN A 70 0.28 -0.57 -7.01
C GLN A 70 0.08 -2.02 -6.57
N ALA A 71 0.10 -2.28 -5.25
CA ALA A 71 -0.15 -3.62 -4.72
C ALA A 71 -1.60 -4.07 -4.95
N ARG A 72 -2.58 -3.19 -4.79
CA ARG A 72 -3.98 -3.46 -5.12
C ARG A 72 -4.14 -3.81 -6.60
N ASP A 73 -3.61 -2.96 -7.49
CA ASP A 73 -3.71 -3.15 -8.94
C ASP A 73 -3.00 -4.45 -9.37
N TYR A 74 -1.90 -4.81 -8.70
CA TYR A 74 -1.23 -6.09 -8.93
C TYR A 74 -2.13 -7.28 -8.53
N VAL A 75 -2.78 -7.22 -7.37
CA VAL A 75 -3.74 -8.25 -6.95
C VAL A 75 -4.88 -8.38 -7.95
N ASP A 76 -5.46 -7.26 -8.38
CA ASP A 76 -6.61 -7.26 -9.29
C ASP A 76 -6.29 -7.92 -10.64
N ASN A 77 -5.03 -7.85 -11.08
CA ASN A 77 -4.57 -8.45 -12.32
C ASN A 77 -3.98 -9.87 -12.15
N HIS A 78 -3.61 -10.28 -10.93
CA HIS A 78 -2.87 -11.54 -10.69
C HIS A 78 -3.48 -12.42 -9.59
N PHE A 79 -4.70 -12.14 -9.13
CA PHE A 79 -5.35 -12.88 -8.03
C PHE A 79 -5.43 -14.39 -8.25
N SER A 80 -5.45 -14.84 -9.51
CA SER A 80 -5.52 -16.27 -9.88
C SER A 80 -4.21 -17.03 -9.64
N GLN A 81 -3.11 -16.35 -9.35
CA GLN A 81 -1.84 -17.03 -9.03
C GLN A 81 -1.92 -17.63 -7.62
N PRO A 82 -1.76 -18.97 -7.47
CA PRO A 82 -1.91 -19.65 -6.18
C PRO A 82 -0.92 -19.21 -5.10
N ASP A 83 0.29 -18.86 -5.51
CA ASP A 83 1.43 -18.46 -4.67
C ASP A 83 1.44 -16.97 -4.30
N LEU A 84 0.42 -16.20 -4.74
CA LEU A 84 0.32 -14.78 -4.39
C LEU A 84 0.13 -14.60 -2.88
N SER A 85 1.10 -13.97 -2.25
CA SER A 85 1.21 -13.83 -0.80
C SER A 85 1.81 -12.47 -0.39
N VAL A 86 1.83 -12.19 0.92
CA VAL A 86 2.53 -11.01 1.46
C VAL A 86 4.02 -11.08 1.12
N GLU A 87 4.62 -12.26 1.15
CA GLU A 87 6.02 -12.49 0.86
C GLU A 87 6.36 -12.13 -0.59
N THR A 88 5.53 -12.57 -1.55
CA THR A 88 5.70 -12.21 -2.97
C THR A 88 5.57 -10.70 -3.19
N MET A 89 4.64 -10.04 -2.51
CA MET A 89 4.52 -8.57 -2.55
C MET A 89 5.75 -7.87 -1.96
N CYS A 90 6.25 -8.37 -0.83
CA CYS A 90 7.45 -7.80 -0.20
C CYS A 90 8.69 -7.89 -1.10
N GLN A 91 8.85 -9.01 -1.82
CA GLN A 91 9.93 -9.19 -2.78
C GLN A 91 9.76 -8.24 -4.00
N LEU A 92 8.54 -8.15 -4.54
CA LEU A 92 8.24 -7.32 -5.70
C LEU A 92 8.50 -5.83 -5.43
N PHE A 93 8.07 -5.34 -4.26
CA PHE A 93 8.18 -3.92 -3.90
C PHE A 93 9.43 -3.59 -3.06
N ASN A 94 10.25 -4.58 -2.76
CA ASN A 94 11.46 -4.43 -1.94
C ASN A 94 11.20 -3.75 -0.59
N VAL A 95 10.18 -4.23 0.13
CA VAL A 95 9.77 -3.71 1.44
C VAL A 95 9.66 -4.83 2.47
N SER A 96 9.75 -4.50 3.76
CA SER A 96 9.52 -5.48 4.82
C SER A 96 8.03 -5.83 4.97
N ALA A 97 7.72 -7.06 5.39
CA ALA A 97 6.35 -7.54 5.60
C ALA A 97 5.56 -6.69 6.61
N SER A 98 6.23 -6.21 7.65
CA SER A 98 5.62 -5.31 8.65
C SER A 98 5.22 -3.97 8.04
N HIS A 99 6.11 -3.36 7.25
CA HIS A 99 5.83 -2.09 6.57
C HIS A 99 4.71 -2.25 5.55
N PHE A 100 4.82 -3.25 4.67
CA PHE A 100 3.81 -3.56 3.66
C PHE A 100 2.42 -3.75 4.27
N SER A 101 2.29 -4.64 5.27
CA SER A 101 1.01 -4.96 5.90
C SER A 101 0.37 -3.73 6.58
N LYS A 102 1.19 -2.89 7.24
CA LYS A 102 0.73 -1.66 7.87
C LYS A 102 0.25 -0.64 6.84
N VAL A 103 1.03 -0.42 5.78
CA VAL A 103 0.70 0.52 4.71
C VAL A 103 -0.55 0.06 3.97
N PHE A 104 -0.59 -1.19 3.50
CA PHE A 104 -1.72 -1.74 2.77
C PHE A 104 -3.03 -1.62 3.58
N ARG A 105 -3.01 -2.03 4.86
CA ARG A 105 -4.19 -1.94 5.72
C ARG A 105 -4.65 -0.50 5.95
N ARG A 106 -3.72 0.45 6.10
CA ARG A 106 -4.04 1.87 6.31
C ARG A 106 -4.68 2.50 5.08
N GLU A 107 -4.10 2.26 3.91
CA GLU A 107 -4.52 2.90 2.66
C GLU A 107 -5.75 2.23 2.02
N ILE A 108 -5.82 0.88 2.06
CA ILE A 108 -6.90 0.09 1.43
C ILE A 108 -8.03 -0.22 2.41
N GLY A 109 -7.82 -0.04 3.72
CA GLY A 109 -8.84 -0.25 4.75
C GLY A 109 -8.99 -1.71 5.21
N THR A 110 -8.32 -2.67 4.57
CA THR A 110 -8.36 -4.09 4.91
C THR A 110 -6.98 -4.73 4.80
N SER A 111 -6.81 -5.95 5.37
CA SER A 111 -5.54 -6.67 5.20
C SER A 111 -5.39 -7.19 3.76
N PHE A 112 -4.14 -7.34 3.31
CA PHE A 112 -3.82 -7.89 1.99
C PHE A 112 -4.48 -9.26 1.76
N LEU A 113 -4.40 -10.18 2.73
CA LEU A 113 -5.00 -11.51 2.60
C LEU A 113 -6.53 -11.45 2.51
N ASN A 114 -7.17 -10.55 3.24
CA ASN A 114 -8.62 -10.37 3.11
C ASN A 114 -8.98 -9.80 1.75
N TYR A 115 -8.24 -8.80 1.26
CA TYR A 115 -8.45 -8.22 -0.06
C TYR A 115 -8.33 -9.28 -1.16
N LEU A 116 -7.22 -10.04 -1.18
CA LEU A 116 -7.00 -11.12 -2.13
C LEU A 116 -8.12 -12.18 -2.05
N THR A 117 -8.50 -12.58 -0.84
CA THR A 117 -9.59 -13.55 -0.64
C THR A 117 -10.90 -13.05 -1.22
N GLN A 118 -11.30 -11.81 -0.93
CA GLN A 118 -12.53 -11.24 -1.49
C GLN A 118 -12.48 -11.16 -3.01
N ARG A 119 -11.37 -10.68 -3.58
CA ARG A 119 -11.21 -10.60 -5.04
C ARG A 119 -11.36 -11.95 -5.73
N ARG A 120 -10.75 -13.01 -5.15
CA ARG A 120 -10.90 -14.39 -5.64
C ARG A 120 -12.34 -14.90 -5.54
N LEU A 121 -13.00 -14.63 -4.41
CA LEU A 121 -14.37 -15.10 -4.17
C LEU A 121 -15.41 -14.31 -4.99
N ASP A 122 -15.18 -13.04 -5.28
CA ASP A 122 -16.03 -12.26 -6.16
C ASP A 122 -15.98 -12.82 -7.58
N GLU A 123 -14.78 -13.13 -8.08
CA GLU A 123 -14.62 -13.76 -9.39
C GLU A 123 -15.19 -15.19 -9.42
N ALA A 124 -14.99 -15.95 -8.35
CA ALA A 124 -15.59 -17.29 -8.25
C ALA A 124 -17.13 -17.24 -8.26
N ALA A 125 -17.72 -16.27 -7.56
CA ALA A 125 -19.17 -16.06 -7.57
C ALA A 125 -19.68 -15.74 -8.98
N ARG A 126 -18.99 -14.83 -9.69
CA ARG A 126 -19.29 -14.50 -11.08
C ARG A 126 -19.24 -15.74 -12.00
N LEU A 127 -18.14 -16.51 -11.92
CA LEU A 127 -17.98 -17.73 -12.74
C LEU A 127 -19.02 -18.80 -12.41
N LEU A 128 -19.43 -18.92 -11.14
CA LEU A 128 -20.48 -19.86 -10.74
C LEU A 128 -21.84 -19.52 -11.35
N THR A 129 -22.12 -18.26 -11.62
CA THR A 129 -23.39 -17.81 -12.22
C THR A 129 -23.36 -17.79 -13.75
N GLU A 130 -22.21 -17.40 -14.32
CA GLU A 130 -22.11 -17.16 -15.76
C GLU A 130 -21.64 -18.41 -16.55
N THR A 131 -21.12 -19.44 -15.87
CA THR A 131 -20.59 -20.64 -16.54
C THR A 131 -21.13 -21.94 -15.94
N GLU A 132 -21.07 -23.02 -16.72
CA GLU A 132 -21.40 -24.37 -16.28
C GLU A 132 -20.19 -25.15 -15.71
N GLU A 133 -19.05 -24.45 -15.53
CA GLU A 133 -17.83 -25.07 -15.03
C GLU A 133 -18.02 -25.65 -13.63
N LYS A 134 -17.38 -26.81 -13.37
CA LYS A 134 -17.47 -27.44 -12.05
C LYS A 134 -16.81 -26.55 -10.98
N SER A 135 -17.38 -26.51 -9.78
CA SER A 135 -16.84 -25.70 -8.67
C SER A 135 -15.35 -25.97 -8.39
N ARG A 136 -14.87 -27.20 -8.63
CA ARG A 136 -13.43 -27.52 -8.54
C ARG A 136 -12.60 -26.71 -9.55
N VAL A 137 -13.02 -26.70 -10.81
CA VAL A 137 -12.33 -25.97 -11.89
C VAL A 137 -12.33 -24.48 -11.60
N ILE A 138 -13.48 -23.94 -11.17
CA ILE A 138 -13.57 -22.52 -10.75
C ILE A 138 -12.60 -22.21 -9.61
N GLY A 139 -12.49 -23.11 -8.61
CA GLY A 139 -11.50 -22.95 -7.54
C GLY A 139 -10.08 -22.80 -8.06
N GLU A 140 -9.68 -23.69 -8.98
CA GLU A 140 -8.36 -23.65 -9.64
C GLU A 140 -8.17 -22.33 -10.44
N MET A 141 -9.19 -21.91 -11.20
CA MET A 141 -9.14 -20.67 -12.00
C MET A 141 -8.96 -19.41 -11.16
N VAL A 142 -9.48 -19.38 -9.94
CA VAL A 142 -9.38 -18.22 -9.05
C VAL A 142 -8.23 -18.32 -8.03
N GLY A 143 -7.33 -19.28 -8.21
CA GLY A 143 -6.11 -19.39 -7.39
C GLY A 143 -6.23 -20.26 -6.13
N TYR A 144 -7.21 -21.17 -6.07
CA TYR A 144 -7.34 -22.19 -5.03
C TYR A 144 -7.13 -23.59 -5.64
N PRO A 145 -5.90 -24.14 -5.62
CA PRO A 145 -5.62 -25.45 -6.20
C PRO A 145 -6.29 -26.61 -5.44
N GLU A 146 -6.60 -26.41 -4.15
CA GLU A 146 -7.22 -27.44 -3.31
C GLU A 146 -8.74 -27.24 -3.25
N PRO A 147 -9.57 -28.14 -3.86
CA PRO A 147 -11.01 -27.97 -3.98
C PRO A 147 -11.74 -27.92 -2.64
N ASN A 148 -11.28 -28.69 -1.64
CA ASN A 148 -11.85 -28.72 -0.32
C ASN A 148 -11.63 -27.39 0.41
N TYR A 149 -10.43 -26.83 0.28
CA TYR A 149 -10.09 -25.53 0.85
C TYR A 149 -10.89 -24.40 0.19
N PHE A 150 -11.01 -24.41 -1.14
CA PHE A 150 -11.88 -23.47 -1.86
C PHE A 150 -13.31 -23.51 -1.33
N SER A 151 -13.90 -24.71 -1.27
CA SER A 151 -15.28 -24.89 -0.79
C SER A 151 -15.48 -24.39 0.64
N TYR A 152 -14.51 -24.63 1.50
CA TYR A 152 -14.50 -24.14 2.88
C TYR A 152 -14.44 -22.60 2.93
N VAL A 153 -13.48 -21.99 2.24
CA VAL A 153 -13.31 -20.52 2.22
C VAL A 153 -14.53 -19.85 1.63
N PHE A 154 -15.05 -20.35 0.52
CA PHE A 154 -16.26 -19.83 -0.12
C PHE A 154 -17.47 -19.89 0.83
N LYS A 155 -17.74 -21.05 1.45
CA LYS A 155 -18.84 -21.21 2.40
C LYS A 155 -18.70 -20.30 3.61
N LYS A 156 -17.48 -20.15 4.14
CA LYS A 156 -17.21 -19.28 5.29
C LYS A 156 -17.53 -17.81 5.00
N ASN A 157 -17.28 -17.35 3.76
CA ASN A 157 -17.44 -15.95 3.39
C ASN A 157 -18.82 -15.65 2.79
N ARG A 158 -19.43 -16.59 2.05
CA ARG A 158 -20.74 -16.43 1.37
C ARG A 158 -21.90 -17.12 2.07
N GLY A 159 -21.64 -17.83 3.18
CA GLY A 159 -22.66 -18.54 3.98
C GLY A 159 -23.13 -19.87 3.39
N VAL A 160 -22.93 -20.13 2.11
CA VAL A 160 -23.35 -21.36 1.41
C VAL A 160 -22.21 -21.94 0.57
N SER A 161 -22.28 -23.25 0.27
CA SER A 161 -21.29 -23.89 -0.58
C SER A 161 -21.39 -23.38 -2.04
N PRO A 162 -20.30 -23.47 -2.84
CA PRO A 162 -20.30 -23.04 -4.24
C PRO A 162 -21.44 -23.66 -5.06
N ALA A 163 -21.70 -24.96 -4.89
CA ALA A 163 -22.78 -25.64 -5.61
C ALA A 163 -24.19 -25.15 -5.20
N LYS A 164 -24.39 -24.83 -3.91
CA LYS A 164 -25.63 -24.26 -3.41
C LYS A 164 -25.79 -22.80 -3.88
N TYR A 165 -24.73 -22.03 -3.90
CA TYR A 165 -24.72 -20.67 -4.41
C TYR A 165 -25.19 -20.61 -5.86
N ARG A 166 -24.62 -21.45 -6.76
CA ARG A 166 -25.05 -21.57 -8.16
C ARG A 166 -26.54 -21.81 -8.29
N LYS A 167 -27.06 -22.82 -7.55
CA LYS A 167 -28.51 -23.17 -7.62
C LYS A 167 -29.43 -22.04 -7.17
N GLN A 168 -29.00 -21.29 -6.17
CA GLN A 168 -29.79 -20.15 -5.66
C GLN A 168 -29.83 -19.01 -6.66
N GLU A 169 -28.68 -18.66 -7.28
CA GLU A 169 -28.61 -17.59 -8.26
C GLU A 169 -29.35 -17.95 -9.55
N GLN A 170 -29.25 -19.21 -10.02
CA GLN A 170 -30.03 -19.68 -11.18
C GLN A 170 -31.56 -19.73 -10.93
N ALA A 171 -31.96 -19.88 -9.68
CA ALA A 171 -33.41 -19.84 -9.34
C ALA A 171 -33.95 -18.40 -9.21
N ASN A 172 -33.07 -17.41 -9.06
CA ASN A 172 -33.40 -15.99 -8.92
C ASN A 172 -33.30 -15.21 -10.24
N ALA A 173 -32.75 -15.80 -11.30
CA ALA A 173 -32.57 -15.22 -12.63
C ALA A 173 -33.75 -15.58 -13.56
#